data_953ea65e53bc9616bfa832ee80f5d4d2
#
_entry.id   953ea65e53bc9616bfa832ee80f5d4d2
#
_cell.length_a   1.000
_cell.length_b   1.000
_cell.length_c   1.000
_cell.angle_alpha   90.00
_cell.angle_beta   90.00
_cell.angle_gamma   90.00
#
_symmetry.space_group_name_H-M   'P 1'
#
loop_
_entity.id
_entity.type
_entity.pdbx_description
1 polymer ?
#
loop_
_entity_poly.entity_id
_entity_poly.type
_entity_poly.pdbx_seq_one_letter_code
_entity_poly.pdbx_strand_id
1 'polypeptide(L)'
;MSEYKYHFETLQLHVGQEQPDPATDARAVPIYQTTSYVFKNSDHAQARFNLSDAGNIYGRLTNSTEDVFEKRIAALEGGVAALATASGAAALAYTFQALATAGDHIVSAKTIYGGTYNYLEHTFKNFGVNTTFVDPDDLSNFENAIQDNTKAIFFETLGNPNSNLIDIEKLAEIAHKHNIPLVVDSTFATPYILRPIEYGADIVVHSATKFIGGHGTTLGGVIVDSGNFDWKGSGKFPQIADANPSYHGVSFVDAAGPAAFVTYIRAILLRDTGATISPFNAFLLLQGLETLSLRVERHVENTKKVIDYLINNPKVEKVNHPSVDERYKDLYNKYFPNGAGSIFTFEIKGGEKEAKQFIDSLKIFSILANVADVKSLVIHPATTTHSQLSSEELAEQDIKPNTIRLSIGTEHIDDIIHDLDQAFHTID
;
A
#
# COMPACT_ATOMS: atom_id res chain seq x y z
N MET A 1 -28.68 -17.67 12.03
CA MET A 1 -27.69 -17.44 13.10
C MET A 1 -26.65 -16.51 12.51
N SER A 2 -26.34 -15.37 13.13
CA SER A 2 -25.25 -14.52 12.65
C SER A 2 -23.94 -15.31 12.78
N GLU A 3 -23.23 -15.45 11.66
CA GLU A 3 -21.93 -16.09 11.65
C GLU A 3 -20.97 -15.31 12.57
N TYR A 4 -20.26 -15.97 13.45
CA TYR A 4 -19.32 -15.32 14.37
C TYR A 4 -18.19 -14.67 13.57
N LYS A 5 -17.99 -13.36 13.73
CA LYS A 5 -16.91 -12.62 13.08
C LYS A 5 -15.64 -12.72 13.93
N TYR A 6 -14.62 -13.37 13.40
CA TYR A 6 -13.31 -13.43 14.05
C TYR A 6 -12.61 -12.05 14.05
N HIS A 7 -11.82 -11.82 15.10
CA HIS A 7 -10.96 -10.64 15.21
C HIS A 7 -9.75 -10.74 14.29
N PHE A 8 -9.10 -9.61 14.06
CA PHE A 8 -7.98 -9.46 13.14
C PHE A 8 -6.87 -10.50 13.41
N GLU A 9 -6.49 -10.70 14.67
CA GLU A 9 -5.41 -11.59 15.11
C GLU A 9 -5.72 -13.06 14.78
N THR A 10 -6.99 -13.45 14.75
CA THR A 10 -7.40 -14.78 14.31
C THR A 10 -7.41 -14.88 12.79
N LEU A 11 -7.94 -13.85 12.10
CA LEU A 11 -7.99 -13.80 10.63
C LEU A 11 -6.58 -13.86 10.03
N GLN A 12 -5.61 -13.12 10.59
CA GLN A 12 -4.23 -13.08 10.09
C GLN A 12 -3.52 -14.43 10.15
N LEU A 13 -3.99 -15.36 11.00
CA LEU A 13 -3.42 -16.69 11.17
C LEU A 13 -4.12 -17.79 10.35
N HIS A 14 -5.42 -17.62 10.08
CA HIS A 14 -6.24 -18.75 9.64
C HIS A 14 -6.86 -18.60 8.24
N VAL A 15 -7.17 -17.39 7.78
CA VAL A 15 -7.86 -17.19 6.50
C VAL A 15 -7.04 -17.75 5.33
N GLY A 16 -7.71 -18.52 4.47
CA GLY A 16 -7.11 -19.22 3.33
C GLY A 16 -6.41 -20.53 3.71
N GLN A 17 -6.40 -20.87 5.01
CA GLN A 17 -5.72 -22.04 5.58
C GLN A 17 -6.55 -22.68 6.71
N GLU A 18 -7.87 -22.58 6.61
CA GLU A 18 -8.80 -23.12 7.61
C GLU A 18 -8.69 -24.64 7.73
N GLN A 19 -8.33 -25.29 6.63
CA GLN A 19 -8.07 -26.72 6.55
C GLN A 19 -6.59 -26.98 6.24
N PRO A 20 -6.02 -28.12 6.68
CA PRO A 20 -4.69 -28.54 6.28
C PRO A 20 -4.62 -28.78 4.76
N ASP A 21 -3.40 -28.83 4.21
CA ASP A 21 -3.19 -29.16 2.81
C ASP A 21 -3.85 -30.53 2.48
N PRO A 22 -4.75 -30.60 1.48
CA PRO A 22 -5.55 -31.81 1.25
C PRO A 22 -4.76 -33.00 0.69
N ALA A 23 -3.53 -32.76 0.19
CA ALA A 23 -2.69 -33.81 -0.36
C ALA A 23 -1.72 -34.41 0.66
N THR A 24 -1.31 -33.63 1.68
CA THR A 24 -0.23 -34.00 2.59
C THR A 24 -0.58 -33.87 4.07
N ASP A 25 -1.75 -33.34 4.41
CA ASP A 25 -2.17 -32.98 5.77
C ASP A 25 -1.23 -31.95 6.44
N ALA A 26 -0.41 -31.24 5.65
CA ALA A 26 0.51 -30.25 6.19
C ALA A 26 -0.25 -29.08 6.83
N ARG A 27 0.13 -28.71 8.06
CA ARG A 27 -0.45 -27.56 8.76
C ARG A 27 0.09 -26.22 8.24
N ALA A 28 1.39 -26.14 7.90
CA ALA A 28 1.96 -24.98 7.25
C ALA A 28 1.52 -24.91 5.78
N VAL A 29 1.39 -23.70 5.24
CA VAL A 29 1.10 -23.50 3.82
C VAL A 29 2.25 -24.05 2.98
N PRO A 30 2.02 -25.04 2.09
CA PRO A 30 3.09 -25.55 1.22
C PRO A 30 3.55 -24.49 0.21
N ILE A 31 4.84 -24.52 -0.16
CA ILE A 31 5.37 -23.70 -1.23
C ILE A 31 5.26 -24.46 -2.55
N TYR A 32 4.27 -24.14 -3.35
CA TYR A 32 4.06 -24.73 -4.66
C TYR A 32 4.93 -24.07 -5.73
N GLN A 33 6.22 -24.39 -5.74
CA GLN A 33 7.19 -23.83 -6.67
C GLN A 33 7.11 -24.55 -8.02
N THR A 34 6.07 -24.21 -8.81
CA THR A 34 5.81 -24.80 -10.12
C THR A 34 5.35 -23.74 -11.13
N THR A 35 5.71 -23.96 -12.41
CA THR A 35 5.26 -23.10 -13.51
C THR A 35 3.91 -23.53 -14.08
N SER A 36 3.56 -24.82 -14.03
CA SER A 36 2.41 -25.36 -14.74
C SER A 36 1.79 -26.56 -14.01
N TYR A 37 0.54 -26.84 -14.35
CA TYR A 37 -0.28 -27.87 -13.72
C TYR A 37 -0.80 -28.87 -14.78
N VAL A 38 -0.83 -30.16 -14.44
CA VAL A 38 -1.24 -31.24 -15.35
C VAL A 38 -2.75 -31.33 -15.38
N PHE A 39 -3.31 -31.44 -16.59
CA PHE A 39 -4.72 -31.72 -16.82
C PHE A 39 -4.98 -33.22 -16.85
N LYS A 40 -6.18 -33.64 -16.44
CA LYS A 40 -6.59 -35.03 -16.42
C LYS A 40 -6.73 -35.62 -17.86
N ASN A 41 -7.22 -34.81 -18.80
CA ASN A 41 -7.42 -35.11 -20.23
C ASN A 41 -7.66 -33.79 -21.00
N SER A 42 -7.88 -33.90 -22.32
CA SER A 42 -8.11 -32.74 -23.19
C SER A 42 -9.38 -31.95 -22.85
N ASP A 43 -10.45 -32.65 -22.46
CA ASP A 43 -11.72 -32.00 -22.11
C ASP A 43 -11.57 -31.19 -20.81
N HIS A 44 -10.83 -31.73 -19.83
CA HIS A 44 -10.49 -31.00 -18.62
C HIS A 44 -9.62 -29.75 -18.91
N ALA A 45 -8.65 -29.86 -19.82
CA ALA A 45 -7.87 -28.73 -20.29
C ALA A 45 -8.76 -27.65 -20.91
N GLN A 46 -9.65 -28.03 -21.81
CA GLN A 46 -10.59 -27.13 -22.47
C GLN A 46 -11.50 -26.42 -21.45
N ALA A 47 -12.03 -27.17 -20.49
CA ALA A 47 -12.90 -26.60 -19.43
C ALA A 47 -12.16 -25.52 -18.58
N ARG A 48 -10.89 -25.76 -18.28
CA ARG A 48 -10.04 -24.76 -17.58
C ARG A 48 -9.87 -23.48 -18.41
N PHE A 49 -9.54 -23.60 -19.70
CA PHE A 49 -9.34 -22.46 -20.58
C PHE A 49 -10.63 -21.72 -20.90
N ASN A 50 -11.76 -22.38 -20.92
CA ASN A 50 -13.09 -21.79 -21.12
C ASN A 50 -13.70 -21.25 -19.83
N LEU A 51 -12.98 -21.30 -18.70
CA LEU A 51 -13.42 -20.84 -17.37
C LEU A 51 -14.67 -21.57 -16.84
N SER A 52 -15.03 -22.75 -17.42
CA SER A 52 -16.15 -23.58 -16.95
C SER A 52 -15.76 -24.54 -15.82
N ASP A 53 -14.47 -24.70 -15.55
CA ASP A 53 -13.90 -25.42 -14.42
C ASP A 53 -12.81 -24.59 -13.75
N ALA A 54 -12.98 -24.32 -12.45
CA ALA A 54 -12.05 -23.49 -11.69
C ALA A 54 -10.78 -24.26 -11.32
N GLY A 55 -9.63 -23.57 -11.28
CA GLY A 55 -8.36 -24.12 -10.76
C GLY A 55 -7.13 -23.63 -11.51
N ASN A 56 -5.99 -24.21 -11.14
CA ASN A 56 -4.70 -23.78 -11.64
C ASN A 56 -4.46 -24.25 -13.09
N ILE A 57 -3.84 -23.39 -13.89
CA ILE A 57 -3.40 -23.65 -15.27
C ILE A 57 -1.89 -23.42 -15.38
N TYR A 58 -1.46 -22.22 -15.00
CA TYR A 58 -0.08 -21.75 -15.12
C TYR A 58 0.27 -20.79 -13.98
N GLY A 59 1.45 -20.95 -13.39
CA GLY A 59 1.87 -20.27 -12.16
C GLY A 59 1.89 -18.73 -12.23
N ARG A 60 1.96 -18.14 -13.44
CA ARG A 60 1.85 -16.69 -13.60
C ARG A 60 0.44 -16.17 -13.30
N LEU A 61 -0.59 -16.98 -13.54
CA LEU A 61 -2.00 -16.60 -13.36
C LEU A 61 -2.51 -16.97 -11.98
N THR A 62 -2.20 -18.19 -11.52
CA THR A 62 -2.71 -18.76 -10.28
C THR A 62 -1.68 -19.72 -9.67
N ASN A 63 -1.54 -19.65 -8.36
CA ASN A 63 -0.69 -20.54 -7.58
C ASN A 63 -1.29 -20.73 -6.18
N SER A 64 -1.30 -21.95 -5.68
CA SER A 64 -1.97 -22.25 -4.40
C SER A 64 -1.33 -21.56 -3.20
N THR A 65 -0.03 -21.28 -3.20
CA THR A 65 0.63 -20.52 -2.13
C THR A 65 0.24 -19.04 -2.18
N GLU A 66 0.21 -18.48 -3.37
CA GLU A 66 -0.19 -17.09 -3.62
C GLU A 66 -1.67 -16.86 -3.27
N ASP A 67 -2.54 -17.83 -3.59
CA ASP A 67 -3.98 -17.78 -3.29
C ASP A 67 -4.25 -17.66 -1.78
N VAL A 68 -3.48 -18.33 -0.94
CA VAL A 68 -3.59 -18.18 0.53
C VAL A 68 -3.22 -16.76 0.96
N PHE A 69 -2.15 -16.19 0.42
CA PHE A 69 -1.76 -14.82 0.71
C PHE A 69 -2.82 -13.81 0.26
N GLU A 70 -3.34 -13.97 -0.96
CA GLU A 70 -4.38 -13.10 -1.53
C GLU A 70 -5.69 -13.15 -0.71
N LYS A 71 -6.17 -14.34 -0.35
CA LYS A 71 -7.36 -14.52 0.48
C LYS A 71 -7.19 -13.90 1.87
N ARG A 72 -6.02 -14.09 2.48
CA ARG A 72 -5.73 -13.58 3.81
C ARG A 72 -5.71 -12.06 3.84
N ILE A 73 -4.98 -11.44 2.92
CA ILE A 73 -4.92 -9.97 2.88
C ILE A 73 -6.26 -9.33 2.50
N ALA A 74 -7.03 -9.96 1.60
CA ALA A 74 -8.38 -9.49 1.27
C ALA A 74 -9.28 -9.47 2.51
N ALA A 75 -9.28 -10.56 3.30
CA ALA A 75 -10.06 -10.64 4.53
C ALA A 75 -9.60 -9.64 5.60
N LEU A 76 -8.29 -9.40 5.72
CA LEU A 76 -7.72 -8.42 6.67
C LEU A 76 -8.09 -6.98 6.31
N GLU A 77 -8.13 -6.64 5.03
CA GLU A 77 -8.59 -5.33 4.54
C GLU A 77 -10.13 -5.17 4.54
N GLY A 78 -10.86 -6.28 4.59
CA GLY A 78 -12.32 -6.25 4.43
C GLY A 78 -12.78 -6.20 2.98
N GLY A 79 -11.90 -6.55 2.03
CA GLY A 79 -12.20 -6.66 0.61
C GLY A 79 -12.77 -8.02 0.21
N VAL A 80 -13.29 -8.11 -1.02
CA VAL A 80 -13.88 -9.36 -1.57
C VAL A 80 -12.82 -10.24 -2.23
N ALA A 81 -11.74 -9.64 -2.76
CA ALA A 81 -10.65 -10.34 -3.43
C ALA A 81 -9.36 -9.51 -3.42
N ALA A 82 -8.23 -10.18 -3.61
CA ALA A 82 -6.94 -9.52 -3.79
C ALA A 82 -6.12 -10.17 -4.91
N LEU A 83 -5.14 -9.42 -5.41
CA LEU A 83 -4.16 -9.87 -6.39
C LEU A 83 -2.76 -9.54 -5.90
N ALA A 84 -1.92 -10.55 -5.74
CA ALA A 84 -0.51 -10.39 -5.43
C ALA A 84 0.32 -10.10 -6.70
N THR A 85 1.31 -9.23 -6.56
CA THR A 85 2.21 -8.81 -7.64
C THR A 85 3.66 -8.80 -7.17
N ALA A 86 4.60 -8.74 -8.11
CA ALA A 86 6.04 -8.79 -7.84
C ALA A 86 6.57 -7.64 -6.95
N SER A 87 5.84 -6.52 -6.87
CA SER A 87 6.23 -5.34 -6.06
C SER A 87 5.05 -4.39 -5.86
N GLY A 88 5.15 -3.48 -4.88
CA GLY A 88 4.18 -2.39 -4.73
C GLY A 88 4.09 -1.48 -5.96
N ALA A 89 5.21 -1.23 -6.64
CA ALA A 89 5.22 -0.49 -7.89
C ALA A 89 4.41 -1.19 -9.00
N ALA A 90 4.50 -2.53 -9.11
CA ALA A 90 3.70 -3.31 -10.05
C ALA A 90 2.20 -3.28 -9.68
N ALA A 91 1.87 -3.33 -8.39
CA ALA A 91 0.50 -3.21 -7.92
C ALA A 91 -0.12 -1.86 -8.32
N LEU A 92 0.59 -0.76 -8.06
CA LEU A 92 0.15 0.58 -8.46
C LEU A 92 0.05 0.73 -9.98
N ALA A 93 1.07 0.29 -10.72
CA ALA A 93 1.06 0.35 -12.18
C ALA A 93 -0.13 -0.40 -12.77
N TYR A 94 -0.40 -1.62 -12.31
CA TYR A 94 -1.56 -2.39 -12.78
C TYR A 94 -2.89 -1.77 -12.38
N THR A 95 -2.98 -1.19 -11.18
CA THR A 95 -4.18 -0.47 -10.74
C THR A 95 -4.49 0.69 -11.69
N PHE A 96 -3.51 1.54 -11.98
CA PHE A 96 -3.72 2.67 -12.87
C PHE A 96 -3.94 2.27 -14.33
N GLN A 97 -3.21 1.26 -14.83
CA GLN A 97 -3.41 0.74 -16.20
C GLN A 97 -4.76 0.03 -16.38
N ALA A 98 -5.33 -0.53 -15.32
CA ALA A 98 -6.67 -1.09 -15.37
C ALA A 98 -7.76 -0.01 -15.43
N LEU A 99 -7.51 1.16 -14.83
CA LEU A 99 -8.47 2.25 -14.74
C LEU A 99 -8.38 3.23 -15.92
N ALA A 100 -7.16 3.54 -16.40
CA ALA A 100 -6.92 4.60 -17.34
C ALA A 100 -6.13 4.15 -18.58
N THR A 101 -6.51 4.67 -19.72
CA THR A 101 -5.88 4.47 -21.03
C THR A 101 -5.48 5.81 -21.65
N ALA A 102 -4.87 5.80 -22.84
CA ALA A 102 -4.48 7.02 -23.55
C ALA A 102 -5.67 7.99 -23.72
N GLY A 103 -5.49 9.22 -23.30
CA GLY A 103 -6.50 10.28 -23.29
C GLY A 103 -7.23 10.43 -21.95
N ASP A 104 -7.01 9.52 -20.99
CA ASP A 104 -7.62 9.59 -19.66
C ASP A 104 -6.80 10.44 -18.68
N HIS A 105 -7.40 10.68 -17.51
CA HIS A 105 -6.87 11.55 -16.47
C HIS A 105 -7.00 10.91 -15.07
N ILE A 106 -6.04 11.21 -14.20
CA ILE A 106 -6.02 10.83 -12.78
C ILE A 106 -5.89 12.09 -11.93
N VAL A 107 -6.59 12.16 -10.81
CA VAL A 107 -6.35 13.17 -9.77
C VAL A 107 -5.61 12.50 -8.61
N SER A 108 -4.50 13.08 -8.19
CA SER A 108 -3.66 12.52 -7.12
C SER A 108 -3.33 13.56 -6.06
N ALA A 109 -3.25 13.16 -4.80
CA ALA A 109 -2.56 13.97 -3.81
C ALA A 109 -1.09 14.17 -4.21
N LYS A 110 -0.51 15.34 -3.89
CA LYS A 110 0.92 15.60 -4.14
C LYS A 110 1.84 14.94 -3.11
N THR A 111 1.32 14.66 -1.92
CA THR A 111 2.08 14.07 -0.79
C THR A 111 2.00 12.54 -0.82
N ILE A 112 2.61 11.94 -1.82
CA ILE A 112 2.67 10.50 -2.06
C ILE A 112 4.12 10.03 -2.22
N TYR A 113 4.32 8.72 -2.20
CA TYR A 113 5.62 8.11 -2.45
C TYR A 113 6.25 8.62 -3.76
N GLY A 114 7.52 9.06 -3.70
CA GLY A 114 8.22 9.64 -4.84
C GLY A 114 8.26 8.75 -6.08
N GLY A 115 8.30 7.43 -5.91
CA GLY A 115 8.22 6.49 -7.04
C GLY A 115 6.86 6.50 -7.73
N THR A 116 5.76 6.64 -6.98
CA THR A 116 4.40 6.76 -7.53
C THR A 116 4.21 8.12 -8.21
N TYR A 117 4.70 9.18 -7.58
CA TYR A 117 4.72 10.52 -8.19
C TYR A 117 5.44 10.50 -9.54
N ASN A 118 6.66 9.97 -9.57
CA ASN A 118 7.44 9.86 -10.80
C ASN A 118 6.77 8.97 -11.87
N TYR A 119 6.12 7.89 -11.46
CA TYR A 119 5.37 7.05 -12.38
C TYR A 119 4.22 7.82 -13.03
N LEU A 120 3.39 8.51 -12.24
CA LEU A 120 2.24 9.24 -12.72
C LEU A 120 2.64 10.47 -13.56
N GLU A 121 3.63 11.27 -13.10
CA GLU A 121 4.04 12.51 -13.77
C GLU A 121 4.80 12.26 -15.09
N HIS A 122 5.67 11.25 -15.11
CA HIS A 122 6.59 11.07 -16.25
C HIS A 122 6.30 9.78 -17.03
N THR A 123 6.24 8.63 -16.35
CA THR A 123 6.14 7.35 -17.05
C THR A 123 4.76 7.15 -17.65
N PHE A 124 3.71 7.36 -16.88
CA PHE A 124 2.33 7.11 -17.31
C PHE A 124 1.85 8.13 -18.35
N LYS A 125 2.39 9.34 -18.30
CA LYS A 125 2.21 10.36 -19.33
C LYS A 125 2.69 9.92 -20.72
N ASN A 126 3.77 9.13 -20.79
CA ASN A 126 4.25 8.54 -22.05
C ASN A 126 3.28 7.50 -22.64
N PHE A 127 2.36 6.98 -21.83
CA PHE A 127 1.25 6.13 -22.27
C PHE A 127 -0.03 6.94 -22.56
N GLY A 128 0.06 8.27 -22.55
CA GLY A 128 -1.03 9.19 -22.90
C GLY A 128 -2.01 9.46 -21.76
N VAL A 129 -1.71 9.11 -20.51
CA VAL A 129 -2.54 9.43 -19.34
C VAL A 129 -1.93 10.62 -18.62
N ASN A 130 -2.76 11.64 -18.33
CA ASN A 130 -2.33 12.82 -17.59
C ASN A 130 -2.74 12.72 -16.11
N THR A 131 -1.97 13.37 -15.25
CA THR A 131 -2.27 13.44 -13.81
C THR A 131 -2.27 14.90 -13.34
N THR A 132 -3.26 15.27 -12.52
CA THR A 132 -3.25 16.53 -11.78
C THR A 132 -2.94 16.21 -10.31
N PHE A 133 -1.84 16.76 -9.81
CA PHE A 133 -1.48 16.69 -8.40
C PHE A 133 -2.07 17.86 -7.64
N VAL A 134 -2.69 17.57 -6.49
CA VAL A 134 -3.38 18.57 -5.69
C VAL A 134 -2.90 18.60 -4.26
N ASP A 135 -3.04 19.73 -3.60
CA ASP A 135 -2.82 19.86 -2.17
C ASP A 135 -3.93 19.13 -1.41
N PRO A 136 -3.61 18.11 -0.59
CA PRO A 136 -4.60 17.31 0.09
C PRO A 136 -5.23 17.97 1.32
N ASP A 137 -4.68 19.08 1.82
CA ASP A 137 -5.19 19.76 3.01
C ASP A 137 -6.54 20.46 2.75
N ASP A 138 -6.91 20.68 1.48
CA ASP A 138 -8.23 21.14 1.06
C ASP A 138 -8.85 20.17 0.04
N LEU A 139 -9.90 19.46 0.45
CA LEU A 139 -10.60 18.47 -0.39
C LEU A 139 -11.24 19.09 -1.64
N SER A 140 -11.54 20.39 -1.62
CA SER A 140 -12.07 21.09 -2.82
C SER A 140 -11.08 21.08 -3.98
N ASN A 141 -9.78 20.97 -3.71
CA ASN A 141 -8.76 20.84 -4.75
C ASN A 141 -8.92 19.56 -5.57
N PHE A 142 -9.31 18.45 -4.94
CA PHE A 142 -9.61 17.22 -5.66
C PHE A 142 -10.83 17.37 -6.55
N GLU A 143 -11.93 17.91 -6.03
CA GLU A 143 -13.16 18.08 -6.81
C GLU A 143 -12.96 19.04 -7.98
N ASN A 144 -12.26 20.15 -7.76
CA ASN A 144 -11.95 21.14 -8.82
C ASN A 144 -11.01 20.59 -9.91
N ALA A 145 -10.19 19.59 -9.60
CA ALA A 145 -9.28 18.97 -10.57
C ALA A 145 -9.94 17.89 -11.42
N ILE A 146 -11.15 17.42 -11.06
CA ILE A 146 -11.85 16.39 -11.81
C ILE A 146 -12.29 16.94 -13.18
N GLN A 147 -12.01 16.16 -14.23
CA GLN A 147 -12.36 16.39 -15.63
C GLN A 147 -13.30 15.27 -16.11
N ASP A 148 -13.94 15.43 -17.26
CA ASP A 148 -14.86 14.44 -17.84
C ASP A 148 -14.18 13.08 -18.06
N ASN A 149 -12.88 13.10 -18.42
CA ASN A 149 -12.04 11.93 -18.64
C ASN A 149 -11.29 11.44 -17.39
N THR A 150 -11.57 11.98 -16.20
CA THR A 150 -10.98 11.50 -14.96
C THR A 150 -11.50 10.11 -14.64
N LYS A 151 -10.57 9.20 -14.26
CA LYS A 151 -10.83 7.77 -14.00
C LYS A 151 -10.67 7.38 -12.54
N ALA A 152 -9.91 8.12 -11.75
CA ALA A 152 -9.73 7.82 -10.33
C ALA A 152 -9.23 9.04 -9.55
N ILE A 153 -9.47 9.00 -8.24
CA ILE A 153 -8.73 9.79 -7.26
C ILE A 153 -7.78 8.86 -6.52
N PHE A 154 -6.54 9.32 -6.30
CA PHE A 154 -5.50 8.56 -5.59
C PHE A 154 -4.86 9.35 -4.45
N PHE A 155 -4.60 8.68 -3.33
CA PHE A 155 -3.85 9.23 -2.21
C PHE A 155 -3.26 8.11 -1.32
N GLU A 156 -2.42 8.47 -0.34
CA GLU A 156 -1.88 7.57 0.69
C GLU A 156 -2.54 7.84 2.04
N THR A 157 -2.88 6.80 2.80
CA THR A 157 -3.50 6.92 4.14
C THR A 157 -2.68 7.71 5.12
N LEU A 158 -1.37 7.61 5.01
CA LEU A 158 -0.35 8.38 5.70
C LEU A 158 0.60 8.91 4.65
N GLY A 159 0.55 10.21 4.38
CA GLY A 159 1.34 10.83 3.32
C GLY A 159 2.84 10.69 3.53
N ASN A 160 3.57 10.55 2.46
CA ASN A 160 5.02 10.38 2.47
C ASN A 160 5.71 11.67 1.98
N PRO A 161 6.64 12.26 2.76
CA PRO A 161 7.27 11.70 3.96
C PRO A 161 6.67 12.17 5.31
N ASN A 162 5.76 13.16 5.33
CA ASN A 162 5.39 13.92 6.53
C ASN A 162 4.14 13.40 7.26
N SER A 163 3.60 12.25 6.85
CA SER A 163 2.46 11.58 7.51
C SER A 163 1.20 12.46 7.62
N ASN A 164 0.94 13.33 6.64
CA ASN A 164 -0.30 14.10 6.56
C ASN A 164 -1.51 13.20 6.39
N LEU A 165 -2.68 13.64 6.88
CA LEU A 165 -3.93 12.89 6.84
C LEU A 165 -4.93 13.54 5.88
N ILE A 166 -5.80 12.69 5.30
CA ILE A 166 -6.91 13.08 4.44
C ILE A 166 -8.20 12.47 5.01
N ASP A 167 -9.32 13.19 4.92
CA ASP A 167 -10.64 12.65 5.27
C ASP A 167 -11.11 11.68 4.17
N ILE A 168 -10.88 10.38 4.41
CA ILE A 168 -11.13 9.30 3.45
C ILE A 168 -12.60 9.27 3.05
N GLU A 169 -13.50 9.37 4.03
CA GLU A 169 -14.94 9.26 3.82
C GLU A 169 -15.46 10.39 2.92
N LYS A 170 -15.05 11.64 3.21
CA LYS A 170 -15.43 12.76 2.36
C LYS A 170 -14.81 12.69 0.96
N LEU A 171 -13.58 12.20 0.85
CA LEU A 171 -12.95 12.06 -0.46
C LEU A 171 -13.61 10.93 -1.28
N ALA A 172 -14.07 9.86 -0.63
CA ALA A 172 -14.87 8.81 -1.26
C ALA A 172 -16.21 9.38 -1.79
N GLU A 173 -16.91 10.22 -1.00
CA GLU A 173 -18.12 10.90 -1.45
C GLU A 173 -17.89 11.76 -2.71
N ILE A 174 -16.77 12.49 -2.76
CA ILE A 174 -16.39 13.27 -3.95
C ILE A 174 -16.15 12.34 -5.14
N ALA A 175 -15.37 11.29 -5.00
CA ALA A 175 -15.09 10.33 -6.07
C ALA A 175 -16.37 9.69 -6.62
N HIS A 176 -17.21 9.18 -5.75
CA HIS A 176 -18.47 8.50 -6.12
C HIS A 176 -19.49 9.43 -6.77
N LYS A 177 -19.58 10.69 -6.33
CA LYS A 177 -20.40 11.73 -6.98
C LYS A 177 -20.05 11.90 -8.48
N HIS A 178 -18.79 11.67 -8.83
CA HIS A 178 -18.30 11.75 -10.21
C HIS A 178 -18.20 10.39 -10.92
N ASN A 179 -18.75 9.32 -10.31
CA ASN A 179 -18.73 7.95 -10.83
C ASN A 179 -17.31 7.44 -11.11
N ILE A 180 -16.35 7.76 -10.25
CA ILE A 180 -14.97 7.26 -10.30
C ILE A 180 -14.58 6.60 -8.98
N PRO A 181 -13.72 5.56 -8.99
CA PRO A 181 -13.28 4.91 -7.78
C PRO A 181 -12.27 5.75 -7.00
N LEU A 182 -12.29 5.57 -5.67
CA LEU A 182 -11.25 6.03 -4.77
C LEU A 182 -10.20 4.93 -4.59
N VAL A 183 -8.97 5.22 -5.00
CA VAL A 183 -7.80 4.34 -4.89
C VAL A 183 -6.90 4.83 -3.75
N VAL A 184 -6.55 3.93 -2.85
CA VAL A 184 -5.80 4.27 -1.64
C VAL A 184 -4.57 3.38 -1.50
N ASP A 185 -3.39 3.97 -1.37
CA ASP A 185 -2.22 3.24 -0.89
C ASP A 185 -2.21 3.26 0.65
N SER A 186 -2.36 2.09 1.26
CA SER A 186 -2.40 1.91 2.71
C SER A 186 -1.15 1.21 3.25
N THR A 187 -0.04 1.34 2.55
CA THR A 187 1.23 0.69 2.90
C THR A 187 1.71 1.05 4.31
N PHE A 188 1.56 2.32 4.73
CA PHE A 188 2.05 2.79 6.02
C PHE A 188 1.09 2.51 7.18
N ALA A 189 -0.22 2.53 6.93
CA ALA A 189 -1.20 2.21 7.95
C ALA A 189 -1.34 0.71 8.19
N THR A 190 -1.25 -0.11 7.15
CA THR A 190 -1.58 -1.55 7.17
C THR A 190 -3.06 -1.80 7.49
N PRO A 191 -3.62 -2.96 7.15
CA PRO A 191 -5.01 -3.29 7.51
C PRO A 191 -5.23 -3.45 9.03
N TYR A 192 -4.14 -3.51 9.82
CA TYR A 192 -4.25 -3.59 11.27
C TYR A 192 -4.58 -2.24 11.92
N ILE A 193 -4.00 -1.15 11.42
CA ILE A 193 -4.26 0.19 11.95
C ILE A 193 -5.52 0.79 11.35
N LEU A 194 -5.67 0.69 10.01
CA LEU A 194 -6.75 1.32 9.27
C LEU A 194 -7.15 0.49 8.06
N ARG A 195 -8.45 0.27 7.90
CA ARG A 195 -9.07 -0.35 6.72
C ARG A 195 -9.79 0.71 5.90
N PRO A 196 -9.19 1.26 4.85
CA PRO A 196 -9.81 2.33 4.07
C PRO A 196 -11.14 1.94 3.44
N ILE A 197 -11.36 0.65 3.15
CA ILE A 197 -12.62 0.11 2.60
C ILE A 197 -13.81 0.41 3.52
N GLU A 198 -13.61 0.40 4.84
CA GLU A 198 -14.66 0.72 5.83
C GLU A 198 -15.12 2.18 5.75
N TYR A 199 -14.34 3.04 5.08
CA TYR A 199 -14.57 4.47 4.88
C TYR A 199 -14.81 4.86 3.43
N GLY A 200 -15.12 3.87 2.56
CA GLY A 200 -15.54 4.12 1.19
C GLY A 200 -14.44 4.02 0.13
N ALA A 201 -13.24 3.61 0.47
CA ALA A 201 -12.23 3.28 -0.56
C ALA A 201 -12.68 2.06 -1.38
N ASP A 202 -12.50 2.14 -2.70
CA ASP A 202 -12.89 1.07 -3.62
C ASP A 202 -11.75 0.09 -3.89
N ILE A 203 -10.54 0.62 -3.97
CA ILE A 203 -9.32 -0.16 -4.26
C ILE A 203 -8.26 0.24 -3.24
N VAL A 204 -7.69 -0.76 -2.56
CA VAL A 204 -6.56 -0.56 -1.63
C VAL A 204 -5.33 -1.24 -2.17
N VAL A 205 -4.21 -0.51 -2.18
CA VAL A 205 -2.92 -1.04 -2.63
C VAL A 205 -1.93 -1.05 -1.47
N HIS A 206 -1.09 -2.08 -1.41
CA HIS A 206 0.04 -2.14 -0.49
C HIS A 206 1.33 -2.52 -1.21
N SER A 207 2.41 -1.86 -0.86
CA SER A 207 3.72 -2.47 -0.98
C SER A 207 3.90 -3.49 0.15
N ALA A 208 3.64 -4.76 -0.15
CA ALA A 208 3.77 -5.83 0.84
C ALA A 208 5.22 -6.03 1.32
N THR A 209 6.18 -5.47 0.58
CA THR A 209 7.60 -5.34 0.95
C THR A 209 7.81 -4.69 2.32
N LYS A 210 6.90 -3.78 2.72
CA LYS A 210 7.01 -2.94 3.92
C LYS A 210 6.50 -3.68 5.16
N PHE A 211 5.58 -3.14 5.93
CA PHE A 211 5.07 -3.74 7.17
C PHE A 211 4.53 -5.17 7.00
N ILE A 212 3.91 -5.51 5.86
CA ILE A 212 3.37 -6.85 5.64
C ILE A 212 4.50 -7.88 5.73
N GLY A 213 5.58 -7.72 4.96
CA GLY A 213 6.78 -8.56 5.09
C GLY A 213 7.57 -8.28 6.37
N GLY A 214 7.83 -7.01 6.65
CA GLY A 214 8.38 -6.49 7.90
C GLY A 214 9.86 -6.75 8.16
N HIS A 215 10.56 -7.48 7.30
CA HIS A 215 11.94 -7.94 7.56
C HIS A 215 12.95 -7.53 6.46
N GLY A 216 12.52 -6.80 5.44
CA GLY A 216 13.40 -6.41 4.33
C GLY A 216 13.91 -7.58 3.48
N THR A 217 13.26 -8.75 3.54
CA THR A 217 13.74 -10.00 2.92
C THR A 217 13.15 -10.26 1.55
N THR A 218 12.01 -9.65 1.21
CA THR A 218 11.32 -9.94 -0.05
C THR A 218 10.54 -8.73 -0.57
N LEU A 219 10.46 -8.65 -1.89
CA LEU A 219 9.57 -7.71 -2.58
C LEU A 219 8.20 -8.35 -2.79
N GLY A 220 7.16 -7.54 -2.73
CA GLY A 220 5.81 -7.90 -3.10
C GLY A 220 4.89 -6.68 -3.11
N GLY A 221 3.81 -6.80 -3.85
CA GLY A 221 2.70 -5.85 -3.85
C GLY A 221 1.39 -6.59 -3.78
N VAL A 222 0.33 -5.89 -3.42
CA VAL A 222 -1.02 -6.44 -3.42
C VAL A 222 -2.04 -5.36 -3.75
N ILE A 223 -3.04 -5.73 -4.52
CA ILE A 223 -4.20 -4.93 -4.86
C ILE A 223 -5.40 -5.61 -4.19
N VAL A 224 -6.17 -4.88 -3.40
CA VAL A 224 -7.39 -5.37 -2.77
C VAL A 224 -8.59 -4.65 -3.38
N ASP A 225 -9.56 -5.43 -3.84
CA ASP A 225 -10.82 -4.97 -4.38
C ASP A 225 -11.88 -4.98 -3.28
N SER A 226 -12.51 -3.83 -3.02
CA SER A 226 -13.61 -3.74 -2.05
C SER A 226 -14.86 -4.51 -2.51
N GLY A 227 -15.05 -4.62 -3.83
CA GLY A 227 -16.27 -5.15 -4.45
C GLY A 227 -17.46 -4.20 -4.42
N ASN A 228 -17.28 -2.96 -3.96
CA ASN A 228 -18.38 -2.01 -3.76
C ASN A 228 -18.60 -1.06 -4.95
N PHE A 229 -17.60 -0.88 -5.81
CA PHE A 229 -17.72 0.05 -6.94
C PHE A 229 -18.61 -0.51 -8.06
N ASP A 230 -19.57 0.29 -8.50
CA ASP A 230 -20.46 -0.08 -9.63
C ASP A 230 -19.80 0.20 -10.98
N TRP A 231 -19.02 -0.77 -11.47
CA TRP A 231 -18.32 -0.68 -12.74
C TRP A 231 -19.23 -0.47 -13.95
N LYS A 232 -20.45 -1.08 -13.94
CA LYS A 232 -21.44 -0.90 -15.01
C LYS A 232 -22.15 0.44 -14.91
N GLY A 233 -22.64 0.80 -13.74
CA GLY A 233 -23.37 2.03 -13.50
C GLY A 233 -22.52 3.28 -13.70
N SER A 234 -21.23 3.19 -13.45
CA SER A 234 -20.27 4.27 -13.71
C SER A 234 -20.23 4.69 -15.19
N GLY A 235 -20.31 3.75 -16.13
CA GLY A 235 -20.21 4.00 -17.58
C GLY A 235 -18.81 4.43 -18.05
N LYS A 236 -17.81 4.48 -17.15
CA LYS A 236 -16.46 4.98 -17.46
C LYS A 236 -15.43 3.88 -17.73
N PHE A 237 -15.75 2.61 -17.48
CA PHE A 237 -14.81 1.48 -17.51
C PHE A 237 -15.27 0.34 -18.43
N PRO A 238 -15.39 0.57 -19.75
CA PRO A 238 -15.87 -0.44 -20.70
C PRO A 238 -14.97 -1.68 -20.72
N GLN A 239 -13.66 -1.55 -20.46
CA GLN A 239 -12.71 -2.65 -20.42
C GLN A 239 -13.04 -3.70 -19.33
N ILE A 240 -13.75 -3.31 -18.26
CA ILE A 240 -14.17 -4.18 -17.15
C ILE A 240 -15.63 -4.58 -17.31
N ALA A 241 -16.49 -3.62 -17.70
CA ALA A 241 -17.93 -3.75 -17.68
C ALA A 241 -18.50 -4.38 -18.96
N ASP A 242 -17.87 -4.14 -20.12
CA ASP A 242 -18.38 -4.58 -21.40
C ASP A 242 -17.77 -5.91 -21.87
N ALA A 243 -18.33 -6.45 -22.95
CA ALA A 243 -17.87 -7.68 -23.58
C ALA A 243 -16.40 -7.59 -24.02
N ASN A 244 -15.54 -8.45 -23.47
CA ASN A 244 -14.11 -8.44 -23.76
C ASN A 244 -13.77 -9.40 -24.91
N PRO A 245 -13.19 -8.92 -26.02
CA PRO A 245 -12.87 -9.75 -27.19
C PRO A 245 -11.81 -10.83 -26.89
N SER A 246 -10.90 -10.62 -25.93
CA SER A 246 -9.89 -11.60 -25.51
C SER A 246 -10.49 -12.75 -24.69
N TYR A 247 -11.72 -12.60 -24.20
CA TYR A 247 -12.44 -13.59 -23.42
C TYR A 247 -13.80 -13.96 -24.04
N HIS A 248 -13.83 -14.17 -25.35
CA HIS A 248 -14.99 -14.62 -26.10
C HIS A 248 -16.26 -13.77 -25.90
N GLY A 249 -16.10 -12.48 -25.61
CA GLY A 249 -17.21 -11.56 -25.41
C GLY A 249 -17.83 -11.59 -24.00
N VAL A 250 -17.19 -12.23 -23.04
CA VAL A 250 -17.62 -12.17 -21.62
C VAL A 250 -17.13 -10.89 -20.96
N SER A 251 -17.99 -10.19 -20.19
CA SER A 251 -17.56 -9.08 -19.35
C SER A 251 -17.00 -9.59 -18.03
N PHE A 252 -16.04 -8.85 -17.43
CA PHE A 252 -15.46 -9.23 -16.12
C PHE A 252 -16.47 -9.04 -14.98
N VAL A 253 -17.37 -8.06 -15.10
CA VAL A 253 -18.45 -7.87 -14.12
C VAL A 253 -19.41 -9.06 -14.14
N ASP A 254 -19.77 -9.60 -15.31
CA ASP A 254 -20.66 -10.76 -15.41
C ASP A 254 -19.96 -12.05 -14.97
N ALA A 255 -18.66 -12.18 -15.22
CA ALA A 255 -17.89 -13.38 -14.90
C ALA A 255 -17.48 -13.46 -13.41
N ALA A 256 -17.14 -12.35 -12.78
CA ALA A 256 -16.53 -12.31 -11.45
C ALA A 256 -17.32 -11.47 -10.42
N GLY A 257 -18.42 -10.82 -10.83
CA GLY A 257 -19.24 -10.02 -9.94
C GLY A 257 -18.43 -8.96 -9.17
N PRO A 258 -18.49 -8.96 -7.82
CA PRO A 258 -17.75 -7.98 -7.02
C PRO A 258 -16.24 -7.99 -7.18
N ALA A 259 -15.65 -9.13 -7.59
CA ALA A 259 -14.19 -9.26 -7.80
C ALA A 259 -13.75 -8.90 -9.25
N ALA A 260 -14.57 -8.16 -10.00
CA ALA A 260 -14.35 -7.86 -11.42
C ALA A 260 -13.01 -7.14 -11.65
N PHE A 261 -12.64 -6.21 -10.80
CA PHE A 261 -11.43 -5.40 -10.97
C PHE A 261 -10.14 -6.23 -10.90
N VAL A 262 -9.95 -6.97 -9.81
CA VAL A 262 -8.75 -7.81 -9.67
C VAL A 262 -8.76 -8.98 -10.66
N THR A 263 -9.93 -9.48 -11.06
CA THR A 263 -10.05 -10.52 -12.10
C THR A 263 -9.63 -9.97 -13.45
N TYR A 264 -10.03 -8.77 -13.82
CA TYR A 264 -9.55 -8.10 -15.03
C TYR A 264 -8.02 -7.94 -15.02
N ILE A 265 -7.45 -7.44 -13.94
CA ILE A 265 -5.99 -7.28 -13.84
C ILE A 265 -5.28 -8.62 -13.99
N ARG A 266 -5.74 -9.68 -13.31
CA ARG A 266 -5.16 -11.02 -13.39
C ARG A 266 -5.23 -11.57 -14.80
N ALA A 267 -6.40 -11.48 -15.42
CA ALA A 267 -6.69 -12.10 -16.71
C ALA A 267 -6.06 -11.35 -17.91
N ILE A 268 -5.84 -10.06 -17.81
CA ILE A 268 -5.30 -9.19 -18.87
C ILE A 268 -3.88 -8.74 -18.52
N LEU A 269 -3.73 -7.85 -17.54
CA LEU A 269 -2.46 -7.17 -17.30
C LEU A 269 -1.38 -8.11 -16.75
N LEU A 270 -1.68 -8.87 -15.72
CA LEU A 270 -0.74 -9.84 -15.14
C LEU A 270 -0.38 -10.93 -16.14
N ARG A 271 -1.38 -11.47 -16.85
CA ARG A 271 -1.17 -12.50 -17.88
C ARG A 271 -0.22 -12.02 -18.96
N ASP A 272 -0.42 -10.81 -19.47
CA ASP A 272 0.25 -10.31 -20.67
C ASP A 272 1.60 -9.64 -20.38
N THR A 273 1.78 -9.04 -19.19
CA THR A 273 3.00 -8.29 -18.82
C THR A 273 3.86 -8.95 -17.74
N GLY A 274 3.30 -9.90 -16.97
CA GLY A 274 4.06 -10.90 -16.22
C GLY A 274 4.68 -10.45 -14.89
N ALA A 275 4.23 -9.35 -14.24
CA ALA A 275 4.76 -8.94 -12.93
C ALA A 275 4.18 -9.81 -11.79
N THR A 276 4.23 -11.12 -11.93
CA THR A 276 3.76 -12.10 -10.94
C THR A 276 4.72 -12.18 -9.76
N ILE A 277 4.17 -12.41 -8.57
CA ILE A 277 4.98 -12.73 -7.39
C ILE A 277 5.47 -14.17 -7.46
N SER A 278 6.60 -14.50 -6.84
CA SER A 278 7.00 -15.90 -6.70
C SER A 278 6.30 -16.56 -5.51
N PRO A 279 6.00 -17.88 -5.57
CA PRO A 279 5.42 -18.61 -4.43
C PRO A 279 6.27 -18.52 -3.15
N PHE A 280 7.59 -18.49 -3.30
CA PHE A 280 8.50 -18.31 -2.16
C PHE A 280 8.35 -16.93 -1.52
N ASN A 281 8.22 -15.86 -2.30
CA ASN A 281 7.97 -14.53 -1.77
C ASN A 281 6.61 -14.45 -1.10
N ALA A 282 5.57 -15.03 -1.71
CA ALA A 282 4.23 -15.10 -1.10
C ALA A 282 4.25 -15.82 0.25
N PHE A 283 5.02 -16.92 0.37
CA PHE A 283 5.22 -17.62 1.63
C PHE A 283 5.90 -16.73 2.70
N LEU A 284 6.95 -15.98 2.35
CA LEU A 284 7.59 -15.05 3.28
C LEU A 284 6.64 -13.93 3.73
N LEU A 285 5.82 -13.43 2.82
CA LEU A 285 4.80 -12.43 3.15
C LEU A 285 3.69 -13.00 4.04
N LEU A 286 3.29 -14.27 3.85
CA LEU A 286 2.37 -14.96 4.76
C LEU A 286 2.93 -15.05 6.18
N GLN A 287 4.22 -15.41 6.33
CA GLN A 287 4.87 -15.42 7.64
C GLN A 287 4.90 -14.02 8.28
N GLY A 288 5.12 -12.98 7.46
CA GLY A 288 5.02 -11.60 7.92
C GLY A 288 3.61 -11.24 8.39
N LEU A 289 2.57 -11.64 7.66
CA LEU A 289 1.17 -11.40 8.05
C LEU A 289 0.82 -12.05 9.40
N GLU A 290 1.31 -13.25 9.67
CA GLU A 290 1.00 -13.98 10.93
C GLU A 290 1.42 -13.24 12.19
N THR A 291 2.34 -12.29 12.10
CA THR A 291 2.81 -11.48 13.23
C THR A 291 2.58 -9.97 13.02
N LEU A 292 1.76 -9.60 12.04
CA LEU A 292 1.59 -8.18 11.66
C LEU A 292 1.08 -7.35 12.84
N SER A 293 0.03 -7.77 13.52
CA SER A 293 -0.54 -7.04 14.67
C SER A 293 0.49 -6.81 15.76
N LEU A 294 1.20 -7.87 16.17
CA LEU A 294 2.21 -7.80 17.24
C LEU A 294 3.36 -6.84 16.90
N ARG A 295 3.81 -6.85 15.64
CA ARG A 295 4.88 -5.96 15.19
C ARG A 295 4.41 -4.52 15.11
N VAL A 296 3.22 -4.29 14.52
CA VAL A 296 2.68 -2.94 14.37
C VAL A 296 2.36 -2.30 15.72
N GLU A 297 1.83 -3.03 16.68
CA GLU A 297 1.64 -2.54 18.04
C GLU A 297 2.97 -2.08 18.66
N ARG A 298 4.02 -2.88 18.57
CA ARG A 298 5.35 -2.52 19.09
C ARG A 298 5.95 -1.32 18.34
N HIS A 299 5.82 -1.27 17.03
CA HIS A 299 6.23 -0.11 16.23
C HIS A 299 5.56 1.17 16.70
N VAL A 300 4.24 1.14 16.87
CA VAL A 300 3.45 2.30 17.33
C VAL A 300 3.81 2.70 18.76
N GLU A 301 3.95 1.72 19.67
CA GLU A 301 4.34 1.99 21.06
C GLU A 301 5.69 2.69 21.13
N ASN A 302 6.69 2.17 20.41
CA ASN A 302 8.02 2.77 20.35
C ASN A 302 7.97 4.18 19.74
N THR A 303 7.21 4.34 18.65
CA THR A 303 7.07 5.63 17.95
C THR A 303 6.50 6.70 18.86
N LYS A 304 5.45 6.42 19.64
CA LYS A 304 4.88 7.38 20.59
C LYS A 304 5.94 7.87 21.58
N LYS A 305 6.75 6.96 22.13
CA LYS A 305 7.82 7.32 23.08
C LYS A 305 8.97 8.10 22.43
N VAL A 306 9.31 7.79 21.17
CA VAL A 306 10.30 8.57 20.42
C VAL A 306 9.78 9.96 20.09
N ILE A 307 8.51 10.12 19.72
CA ILE A 307 7.89 11.43 19.51
C ILE A 307 7.94 12.26 20.80
N ASP A 308 7.54 11.68 21.93
CA ASP A 308 7.60 12.34 23.24
C ASP A 308 9.03 12.79 23.59
N TYR A 309 10.03 11.99 23.29
CA TYR A 309 11.44 12.36 23.46
C TYR A 309 11.83 13.53 22.54
N LEU A 310 11.48 13.47 21.25
CA LEU A 310 11.86 14.47 20.26
C LEU A 310 11.22 15.83 20.49
N ILE A 311 9.94 15.92 20.86
CA ILE A 311 9.27 17.20 21.13
C ILE A 311 9.84 17.91 22.36
N ASN A 312 10.43 17.18 23.29
CA ASN A 312 11.08 17.73 24.47
C ASN A 312 12.60 17.98 24.28
N ASN A 313 13.17 17.63 23.13
CA ASN A 313 14.58 17.81 22.86
C ASN A 313 14.87 19.23 22.34
N PRO A 314 15.74 20.04 23.02
CA PRO A 314 16.00 21.43 22.63
C PRO A 314 16.65 21.58 21.23
N LYS A 315 17.20 20.50 20.63
CA LYS A 315 17.80 20.50 19.29
C LYS A 315 16.81 20.12 18.18
N VAL A 316 15.55 19.86 18.51
CA VAL A 316 14.47 19.61 17.56
C VAL A 316 13.64 20.88 17.36
N GLU A 317 13.34 21.21 16.11
CA GLU A 317 12.48 22.34 15.75
C GLU A 317 11.02 21.92 15.61
N LYS A 318 10.78 20.77 14.94
CA LYS A 318 9.44 20.30 14.61
C LYS A 318 9.42 18.77 14.50
N VAL A 319 8.32 18.16 14.89
CA VAL A 319 8.02 16.76 14.61
C VAL A 319 6.79 16.72 13.71
N ASN A 320 6.90 16.07 12.55
CA ASN A 320 5.82 15.92 11.59
C ASN A 320 5.16 14.55 11.77
N HIS A 321 4.23 14.48 12.72
CA HIS A 321 3.42 13.28 12.96
C HIS A 321 1.99 13.70 13.32
N PRO A 322 0.94 13.00 12.82
CA PRO A 322 -0.44 13.46 13.00
C PRO A 322 -0.92 13.48 14.46
N SER A 323 -0.26 12.75 15.36
CA SER A 323 -0.61 12.79 16.80
C SER A 323 -0.23 14.10 17.51
N VAL A 324 0.64 14.91 16.91
CA VAL A 324 1.13 16.18 17.49
C VAL A 324 0.84 17.39 16.62
N ASP A 325 0.15 17.20 15.50
CA ASP A 325 -0.29 18.28 14.61
C ASP A 325 -1.78 18.57 14.84
N GLU A 326 -2.09 19.72 15.40
CA GLU A 326 -3.48 20.13 15.71
C GLU A 326 -4.39 20.18 14.45
N ARG A 327 -3.83 20.36 13.25
CA ARG A 327 -4.60 20.33 11.98
C ARG A 327 -5.26 18.98 11.76
N TYR A 328 -4.63 17.90 12.20
CA TYR A 328 -5.08 16.54 11.97
C TYR A 328 -5.76 15.89 13.17
N LYS A 329 -5.94 16.60 14.27
CA LYS A 329 -6.45 16.04 15.53
C LYS A 329 -7.74 15.24 15.38
N ASP A 330 -8.73 15.79 14.68
CA ASP A 330 -10.02 15.12 14.50
C ASP A 330 -9.88 13.88 13.58
N LEU A 331 -9.12 14.00 12.50
CA LEU A 331 -8.85 12.88 11.59
C LEU A 331 -8.01 11.79 12.27
N TYR A 332 -7.02 12.18 13.07
CA TYR A 332 -6.23 11.24 13.86
C TYR A 332 -7.10 10.45 14.84
N ASN A 333 -7.96 11.14 15.59
CA ASN A 333 -8.87 10.49 16.53
C ASN A 333 -9.89 9.57 15.82
N LYS A 334 -10.34 9.95 14.62
CA LYS A 334 -11.28 9.18 13.82
C LYS A 334 -10.65 7.92 13.21
N TYR A 335 -9.51 8.06 12.54
CA TYR A 335 -8.93 7.01 11.72
C TYR A 335 -7.81 6.23 12.42
N PHE A 336 -7.14 6.82 13.40
CA PHE A 336 -5.93 6.28 14.02
C PHE A 336 -6.01 6.20 15.56
N PRO A 337 -7.10 5.70 16.15
CA PRO A 337 -7.25 5.66 17.62
C PRO A 337 -6.16 4.81 18.30
N ASN A 338 -5.58 3.85 17.58
CA ASN A 338 -4.51 2.98 18.07
C ASN A 338 -3.10 3.48 17.68
N GLY A 339 -2.99 4.59 16.95
CA GLY A 339 -1.74 5.19 16.48
C GLY A 339 -1.58 5.14 14.97
N ALA A 340 -0.70 5.97 14.41
CA ALA A 340 -0.53 6.21 12.99
C ALA A 340 0.82 5.66 12.45
N GLY A 341 1.11 4.40 12.71
CA GLY A 341 2.32 3.75 12.20
C GLY A 341 3.61 4.17 12.91
N SER A 342 4.74 4.02 12.22
CA SER A 342 6.07 4.26 12.81
C SER A 342 7.02 5.02 11.88
N ILE A 343 6.47 5.65 10.84
CA ILE A 343 7.25 6.40 9.86
C ILE A 343 6.83 7.85 9.95
N PHE A 344 7.78 8.74 10.22
CA PHE A 344 7.53 10.16 10.34
C PHE A 344 8.82 10.94 10.09
N THR A 345 8.70 12.27 10.00
CA THR A 345 9.86 13.15 9.90
C THR A 345 9.96 14.08 11.10
N PHE A 346 11.15 14.58 11.34
CA PHE A 346 11.39 15.70 12.24
C PHE A 346 12.44 16.65 11.66
N GLU A 347 12.42 17.87 12.11
CA GLU A 347 13.36 18.92 11.72
C GLU A 347 14.32 19.18 12.88
N ILE A 348 15.61 19.06 12.60
CA ILE A 348 16.65 19.35 13.60
C ILE A 348 17.06 20.82 13.51
N LYS A 349 17.45 21.45 14.62
CA LYS A 349 18.03 22.79 14.57
C LYS A 349 19.34 22.81 13.80
N GLY A 350 19.48 23.77 12.90
CA GLY A 350 20.60 23.89 11.98
C GLY A 350 20.15 23.66 10.54
N GLY A 351 20.97 23.01 9.76
CA GLY A 351 20.73 22.78 8.33
C GLY A 351 21.06 21.34 7.91
N GLU A 352 21.34 21.18 6.62
CA GLU A 352 21.70 19.89 6.03
C GLU A 352 22.94 19.25 6.68
N LYS A 353 23.92 20.10 7.07
CA LYS A 353 25.16 19.62 7.68
C LYS A 353 24.87 18.95 9.03
N GLU A 354 24.10 19.60 9.91
CA GLU A 354 23.73 19.07 11.22
C GLU A 354 22.84 17.83 11.09
N ALA A 355 21.90 17.82 10.14
CA ALA A 355 21.08 16.65 9.85
C ALA A 355 21.92 15.44 9.42
N LYS A 356 22.88 15.62 8.51
CA LYS A 356 23.79 14.54 8.08
C LYS A 356 24.71 14.09 9.21
N GLN A 357 25.26 15.01 10.01
CA GLN A 357 26.10 14.68 11.15
C GLN A 357 25.35 13.86 12.19
N PHE A 358 24.09 14.22 12.48
CA PHE A 358 23.21 13.45 13.35
C PHE A 358 23.01 12.02 12.80
N ILE A 359 22.60 11.90 11.53
CA ILE A 359 22.34 10.62 10.88
C ILE A 359 23.59 9.72 10.90
N ASP A 360 24.75 10.26 10.54
CA ASP A 360 26.02 9.52 10.47
C ASP A 360 26.53 9.07 11.87
N SER A 361 26.01 9.68 12.93
CA SER A 361 26.38 9.35 14.32
C SER A 361 25.53 8.24 14.94
N LEU A 362 24.40 7.88 14.31
CA LEU A 362 23.54 6.79 14.78
C LEU A 362 24.22 5.44 14.64
N LYS A 363 23.96 4.52 15.57
CA LYS A 363 24.60 3.19 15.65
C LYS A 363 23.62 2.03 15.47
N ILE A 364 22.37 2.23 15.91
CA ILE A 364 21.30 1.24 15.78
C ILE A 364 20.54 1.46 14.47
N PHE A 365 20.26 2.72 14.14
CA PHE A 365 19.55 3.06 12.92
C PHE A 365 20.40 2.80 11.68
N SER A 366 19.86 2.04 10.75
CA SER A 366 20.52 1.82 9.46
C SER A 366 20.13 2.91 8.46
N ILE A 367 21.12 3.44 7.73
CA ILE A 367 20.91 4.43 6.66
C ILE A 367 20.61 3.69 5.37
N LEU A 368 19.37 3.69 4.92
CA LEU A 368 18.97 3.06 3.65
C LEU A 368 17.62 3.57 3.15
N ALA A 369 17.38 3.37 1.84
CA ALA A 369 16.14 3.73 1.16
C ALA A 369 15.04 2.67 1.40
N ASN A 370 14.71 2.38 2.65
CA ASN A 370 13.60 1.52 3.04
C ASN A 370 12.85 2.12 4.24
N VAL A 371 11.71 1.52 4.61
CA VAL A 371 10.89 1.83 5.78
C VAL A 371 10.17 0.59 6.26
N ALA A 372 9.60 0.64 7.47
CA ALA A 372 8.73 -0.42 7.99
C ALA A 372 9.42 -1.78 8.18
N ASP A 373 10.71 -1.77 8.43
CA ASP A 373 11.48 -2.94 8.89
C ASP A 373 11.35 -3.08 10.40
N VAL A 374 11.48 -4.29 10.92
CA VAL A 374 11.58 -4.53 12.38
C VAL A 374 12.77 -3.84 13.02
N LYS A 375 13.77 -3.46 12.22
CA LYS A 375 14.92 -2.64 12.63
C LYS A 375 14.66 -1.17 12.36
N SER A 376 15.14 -0.30 13.23
CA SER A 376 15.06 1.15 13.07
C SER A 376 15.90 1.64 11.88
N LEU A 377 15.30 2.49 11.05
CA LEU A 377 15.91 3.02 9.84
C LEU A 377 15.86 4.55 9.83
N VAL A 378 16.83 5.16 9.15
CA VAL A 378 16.93 6.62 8.99
C VAL A 378 17.33 6.98 7.58
N ILE A 379 16.85 8.12 7.09
CA ILE A 379 17.33 8.70 5.83
C ILE A 379 17.15 10.23 5.83
N HIS A 380 17.95 10.91 5.01
CA HIS A 380 17.80 12.33 4.70
C HIS A 380 17.00 12.50 3.41
N PRO A 381 15.69 12.84 3.46
CA PRO A 381 14.83 12.83 2.26
C PRO A 381 15.33 13.72 1.13
N ALA A 382 15.69 14.96 1.44
CA ALA A 382 16.07 15.97 0.44
C ALA A 382 17.25 15.54 -0.46
N THR A 383 18.24 14.83 0.08
CA THR A 383 19.43 14.41 -0.68
C THR A 383 19.36 12.96 -1.16
N THR A 384 18.27 12.23 -0.93
CA THR A 384 18.16 10.80 -1.27
C THR A 384 16.82 10.49 -1.95
N THR A 385 15.78 10.15 -1.20
CA THR A 385 14.49 9.68 -1.75
C THR A 385 13.72 10.74 -2.54
N HIS A 386 14.03 12.03 -2.34
CA HIS A 386 13.42 13.17 -3.03
C HIS A 386 14.45 14.03 -3.76
N SER A 387 15.67 13.51 -3.97
CA SER A 387 16.76 14.25 -4.64
C SER A 387 16.50 14.61 -6.10
N GLN A 388 15.43 14.08 -6.69
CA GLN A 388 15.01 14.40 -8.06
C GLN A 388 14.13 15.66 -8.12
N LEU A 389 13.64 16.13 -6.96
CA LEU A 389 12.80 17.32 -6.85
C LEU A 389 13.66 18.59 -6.81
N SER A 390 13.16 19.66 -7.41
CA SER A 390 13.74 21.01 -7.27
C SER A 390 13.58 21.53 -5.84
N SER A 391 14.28 22.61 -5.51
CA SER A 391 14.15 23.25 -4.19
C SER A 391 12.73 23.77 -3.93
N GLU A 392 12.05 24.23 -4.97
CA GLU A 392 10.66 24.67 -4.93
C GLU A 392 9.71 23.49 -4.66
N GLU A 393 9.87 22.38 -5.37
CA GLU A 393 9.06 21.17 -5.18
C GLU A 393 9.28 20.52 -3.80
N LEU A 394 10.52 20.54 -3.28
CA LEU A 394 10.80 20.10 -1.91
C LEU A 394 10.08 20.98 -0.88
N ALA A 395 10.09 22.32 -1.09
CA ALA A 395 9.40 23.25 -0.21
C ALA A 395 7.87 23.08 -0.26
N GLU A 396 7.30 22.79 -1.43
CA GLU A 396 5.87 22.49 -1.58
C GLU A 396 5.44 21.21 -0.86
N GLN A 397 6.37 20.28 -0.63
CA GLN A 397 6.14 19.06 0.13
C GLN A 397 6.57 19.18 1.61
N ASP A 398 6.89 20.39 2.09
CA ASP A 398 7.40 20.67 3.45
C ASP A 398 8.64 19.82 3.80
N ILE A 399 9.53 19.62 2.81
CA ILE A 399 10.81 18.92 2.98
C ILE A 399 11.94 19.98 2.99
N LYS A 400 12.47 20.22 4.18
CA LYS A 400 13.55 21.20 4.38
C LYS A 400 14.93 20.52 4.38
N PRO A 401 16.03 21.30 4.23
CA PRO A 401 17.39 20.75 4.31
C PRO A 401 17.75 20.08 5.65
N ASN A 402 17.03 20.41 6.72
CA ASN A 402 17.20 19.85 8.07
C ASN A 402 16.16 18.76 8.40
N THR A 403 15.38 18.30 7.43
CA THR A 403 14.38 17.23 7.61
C THR A 403 15.03 15.86 7.63
N ILE A 404 14.75 15.09 8.67
CA ILE A 404 15.19 13.70 8.84
C ILE A 404 13.96 12.79 8.89
N ARG A 405 13.94 11.69 8.14
CA ARG A 405 12.89 10.67 8.20
C ARG A 405 13.37 9.48 9.03
N LEU A 406 12.56 9.10 10.03
CA LEU A 406 12.73 7.89 10.82
C LEU A 406 11.68 6.84 10.43
N SER A 407 12.08 5.58 10.52
CA SER A 407 11.20 4.42 10.57
C SER A 407 11.57 3.66 11.83
N ILE A 408 10.74 3.77 12.85
CA ILE A 408 11.03 3.23 14.17
C ILE A 408 10.76 1.72 14.16
N GLY A 409 11.74 0.96 14.59
CA GLY A 409 11.69 -0.50 14.68
C GLY A 409 11.07 -1.04 15.97
N THR A 410 11.32 -2.32 16.21
CA THR A 410 10.78 -3.07 17.35
C THR A 410 11.81 -3.32 18.45
N GLU A 411 12.98 -2.71 18.38
CA GLU A 411 14.04 -2.79 19.39
C GLU A 411 13.54 -2.32 20.76
N HIS A 412 14.32 -2.53 21.80
CA HIS A 412 14.01 -1.99 23.12
C HIS A 412 14.03 -0.46 23.08
N ILE A 413 13.00 0.16 23.60
CA ILE A 413 12.81 1.63 23.48
C ILE A 413 13.96 2.44 24.09
N ASP A 414 14.50 1.97 25.21
CA ASP A 414 15.61 2.67 25.88
C ASP A 414 16.87 2.70 25.01
N ASP A 415 17.10 1.65 24.23
CA ASP A 415 18.23 1.56 23.30
C ASP A 415 18.04 2.52 22.11
N ILE A 416 16.80 2.59 21.57
CA ILE A 416 16.44 3.55 20.51
C ILE A 416 16.67 4.98 20.99
N ILE A 417 16.14 5.34 22.17
CA ILE A 417 16.29 6.69 22.74
C ILE A 417 17.74 7.01 23.04
N HIS A 418 18.48 6.06 23.60
CA HIS A 418 19.91 6.23 23.87
C HIS A 418 20.71 6.51 22.59
N ASP A 419 20.38 5.81 21.48
CA ASP A 419 21.05 6.02 20.20
C ASP A 419 20.75 7.41 19.62
N LEU A 420 19.48 7.84 19.71
CA LEU A 420 19.10 9.21 19.31
C LEU A 420 19.79 10.26 20.18
N ASP A 421 19.83 10.07 21.50
CA ASP A 421 20.42 11.00 22.43
C ASP A 421 21.94 11.18 22.21
N GLN A 422 22.69 10.07 22.05
CA GLN A 422 24.11 10.11 21.77
C GLN A 422 24.40 10.81 20.43
N ALA A 423 23.55 10.65 19.42
CA ALA A 423 23.68 11.33 18.14
C ALA A 423 23.43 12.85 18.25
N PHE A 424 22.43 13.27 19.04
CA PHE A 424 22.22 14.69 19.33
C PHE A 424 23.41 15.36 20.05
N HIS A 425 24.21 14.61 20.83
CA HIS A 425 25.41 15.15 21.47
C HIS A 425 26.56 15.42 20.48
N THR A 426 26.52 14.90 19.27
CA THR A 426 27.56 15.13 18.25
C THR A 426 27.38 16.43 17.49
N ILE A 427 26.22 17.04 17.54
CA ILE A 427 25.91 18.32 16.87
C ILE A 427 25.93 19.46 17.88
N ASP A 428 26.37 20.66 17.45
CA ASP A 428 26.50 21.85 18.30
C ASP A 428 25.13 22.53 18.58
#